data_685e2c6355a5c5dbbe3df8ed174af96c
#
_entry.id   685e2c6355a5c5dbbe3df8ed174af96c
#
_cell.length_a   1.000
_cell.length_b   1.000
_cell.length_c   1.000
_cell.angle_alpha   90.00
_cell.angle_beta   90.00
_cell.angle_gamma   90.00
#
_symmetry.space_group_name_H-M   'P 1'
#
loop_
_entity.id
_entity.type
_entity.pdbx_description
1 polymer ?
#
loop_
_entity_poly.entity_id
_entity_poly.type
_entity_poly.pdbx_seq_one_letter_code
_entity_poly.pdbx_strand_id
1 'polypeptide(L)'
;MREAKELRLVYRDFLLDANSEYPELVALEADLSSSMSTNKLGEVFGKRYINVGIMEAEMIGVAAGLSILGFKPYLHTFGPFATRRVFDQVFLSLGYSQLSATIIGSDAGVTAEMNGGTHMPFEELGLMRLIPNITIFEASDDVQFEAVLKQTLEIEGLKYIRTIRKAPEVVYEGGEDFSKGFIELKTGRDLTIFVSGIMVAPCLRVARELEATGVNVAVVDLFRIKPLPDEVNTMYSGTPILTVENHNEIGGIGSALCELFATDNTTAVHRLGVHEKFGQVGKVPYLLAQYGIDEKSIKEKILSIIEK
;
A
#
# COMPACT_ATOMS: atom_id res chain seq x y z
N MET A 1 22.74 10.52 5.27
CA MET A 1 21.46 9.88 4.89
C MET A 1 20.74 9.57 6.17
N ARG A 2 19.46 9.94 6.28
CA ARG A 2 18.64 9.57 7.41
C ARG A 2 18.41 8.04 7.43
N GLU A 3 18.05 7.51 8.57
CA GLU A 3 17.56 6.13 8.68
C GLU A 3 16.04 6.16 8.73
N ALA A 4 15.39 5.26 7.99
CA ALA A 4 13.95 5.14 8.01
C ALA A 4 13.49 4.54 9.35
N LYS A 5 12.41 5.07 9.89
CA LYS A 5 11.75 4.51 11.07
C LYS A 5 10.96 3.26 10.69
N GLU A 6 10.89 2.27 11.56
CA GLU A 6 10.00 1.13 11.34
C GLU A 6 8.54 1.60 11.22
N LEU A 7 7.80 1.14 10.18
CA LEU A 7 6.45 1.64 9.93
C LEU A 7 5.48 1.28 11.07
N ARG A 8 5.70 0.17 11.77
CA ARG A 8 4.94 -0.14 12.99
C ARG A 8 5.09 0.93 14.09
N LEU A 9 6.26 1.58 14.18
CA LEU A 9 6.50 2.66 15.13
C LEU A 9 5.87 3.98 14.65
N VAL A 10 5.87 4.23 13.34
CA VAL A 10 5.16 5.38 12.75
C VAL A 10 3.67 5.29 13.06
N TYR A 11 3.04 4.12 12.84
CA TYR A 11 1.62 3.91 13.14
C TYR A 11 1.29 4.11 14.62
N ARG A 12 2.09 3.51 15.50
CA ARG A 12 1.93 3.69 16.96
C ARG A 12 2.00 5.16 17.36
N ASP A 13 3.02 5.87 16.90
CA ASP A 13 3.27 7.25 17.28
C ASP A 13 2.19 8.18 16.70
N PHE A 14 1.75 7.94 15.46
CA PHE A 14 0.59 8.61 14.89
C PHE A 14 -0.65 8.47 15.78
N LEU A 15 -0.97 7.26 16.25
CA LEU A 15 -2.12 7.05 17.13
C LEU A 15 -1.96 7.80 18.47
N LEU A 16 -0.76 7.81 19.05
CA LEU A 16 -0.49 8.54 20.29
C LEU A 16 -0.64 10.05 20.12
N ASP A 17 -0.12 10.60 19.03
CA ASP A 17 -0.19 12.03 18.74
C ASP A 17 -1.63 12.47 18.45
N ALA A 18 -2.34 11.70 17.60
CA ALA A 18 -3.72 12.00 17.24
C ALA A 18 -4.73 11.82 18.41
N ASN A 19 -4.41 10.99 19.40
CA ASN A 19 -5.32 10.70 20.52
C ASN A 19 -5.78 11.93 21.31
N SER A 20 -4.92 12.97 21.42
CA SER A 20 -5.24 14.19 22.15
C SER A 20 -6.12 15.15 21.35
N GLU A 21 -6.02 15.12 20.01
CA GLU A 21 -6.74 16.03 19.11
C GLU A 21 -8.07 15.41 18.64
N TYR A 22 -8.14 14.07 18.56
CA TYR A 22 -9.29 13.32 18.05
C TYR A 22 -9.83 12.38 19.15
N PRO A 23 -10.68 12.87 20.07
CA PRO A 23 -11.25 12.06 21.15
C PRO A 23 -12.16 10.93 20.63
N GLU A 24 -12.65 11.01 19.41
CA GLU A 24 -13.41 9.96 18.74
C GLU A 24 -12.55 8.82 18.12
N LEU A 25 -11.21 8.96 18.12
CA LEU A 25 -10.33 7.94 17.57
C LEU A 25 -10.29 6.70 18.46
N VAL A 26 -10.49 5.52 17.86
CA VAL A 26 -10.47 4.22 18.54
C VAL A 26 -9.49 3.30 17.81
N ALA A 27 -8.62 2.64 18.57
CA ALA A 27 -7.67 1.67 18.01
C ALA A 27 -8.15 0.23 18.27
N LEU A 28 -8.24 -0.60 17.22
CA LEU A 28 -8.64 -2.00 17.29
C LEU A 28 -7.53 -2.93 16.82
N GLU A 29 -7.38 -4.05 17.50
CA GLU A 29 -6.40 -5.09 17.21
C GLU A 29 -7.05 -6.48 17.25
N ALA A 30 -6.51 -7.39 16.45
CA ALA A 30 -6.87 -8.81 16.44
C ALA A 30 -5.68 -9.67 16.93
N ASP A 31 -5.25 -9.44 18.19
CA ASP A 31 -4.15 -10.13 18.89
C ASP A 31 -2.76 -9.99 18.21
N LEU A 32 -2.55 -8.90 17.47
CA LEU A 32 -1.27 -8.58 16.80
C LEU A 32 -0.58 -7.33 17.36
N SER A 33 -0.99 -6.86 18.51
CA SER A 33 -0.49 -5.62 19.16
C SER A 33 1.04 -5.61 19.32
N SER A 34 1.63 -6.74 19.72
CA SER A 34 3.09 -6.85 19.85
C SER A 34 3.80 -6.72 18.50
N SER A 35 3.20 -7.24 17.43
CA SER A 35 3.71 -7.15 16.08
C SER A 35 3.74 -5.71 15.56
N MET A 36 2.70 -4.93 15.88
CA MET A 36 2.55 -3.54 15.44
C MET A 36 3.02 -2.52 16.50
N SER A 37 3.61 -2.99 17.61
CA SER A 37 4.08 -2.13 18.72
C SER A 37 2.96 -1.29 19.38
N THR A 38 1.71 -1.74 19.30
CA THR A 38 0.51 -1.08 19.85
C THR A 38 0.11 -1.62 21.22
N ASN A 39 0.84 -2.58 21.78
CA ASN A 39 0.52 -3.27 23.03
C ASN A 39 0.41 -2.35 24.26
N LYS A 40 0.98 -1.14 24.23
CA LYS A 40 0.89 -0.14 25.30
C LYS A 40 -0.14 0.97 25.06
N LEU A 41 -0.82 0.96 23.92
CA LEU A 41 -1.83 1.99 23.61
C LEU A 41 -2.97 2.00 24.65
N GLY A 42 -3.29 0.88 25.26
CA GLY A 42 -4.32 0.80 26.31
C GLY A 42 -4.04 1.70 27.53
N GLU A 43 -2.78 2.00 27.83
CA GLU A 43 -2.41 2.91 28.93
C GLU A 43 -2.84 4.35 28.64
N VAL A 44 -2.91 4.77 27.35
CA VAL A 44 -3.27 6.11 26.90
C VAL A 44 -4.72 6.19 26.42
N PHE A 45 -5.15 5.22 25.62
CA PHE A 45 -6.49 5.16 25.03
C PHE A 45 -7.57 4.69 26.00
N GLY A 46 -7.19 3.96 27.09
CA GLY A 46 -8.14 3.35 28.01
C GLY A 46 -9.12 2.44 27.27
N LYS A 47 -10.42 2.70 27.42
CA LYS A 47 -11.50 1.90 26.78
C LYS A 47 -11.57 2.06 25.25
N ARG A 48 -10.85 3.03 24.68
CA ARG A 48 -10.79 3.24 23.22
C ARG A 48 -9.68 2.42 22.54
N TYR A 49 -8.93 1.63 23.29
CA TYR A 49 -8.08 0.57 22.76
C TYR A 49 -8.77 -0.79 22.99
N ILE A 50 -9.11 -1.47 21.91
CA ILE A 50 -9.90 -2.70 21.94
C ILE A 50 -9.12 -3.80 21.23
N ASN A 51 -8.77 -4.86 21.95
CA ASN A 51 -8.22 -6.09 21.37
C ASN A 51 -9.31 -7.16 21.42
N VAL A 52 -9.77 -7.59 20.25
CA VAL A 52 -10.86 -8.58 20.13
C VAL A 52 -10.35 -10.04 20.17
N GLY A 53 -9.02 -10.25 20.29
CA GLY A 53 -8.42 -11.56 20.10
C GLY A 53 -8.29 -11.90 18.61
N ILE A 54 -7.98 -13.15 18.28
CA ILE A 54 -7.86 -13.61 16.88
C ILE A 54 -9.27 -13.77 16.27
N MET A 55 -9.96 -12.65 16.10
CA MET A 55 -11.35 -12.57 15.64
C MET A 55 -11.54 -11.39 14.68
N GLU A 56 -10.89 -11.42 13.53
CA GLU A 56 -10.87 -10.30 12.58
C GLU A 56 -12.26 -9.95 12.03
N ALA A 57 -13.12 -10.95 11.84
CA ALA A 57 -14.51 -10.70 11.41
C ALA A 57 -15.31 -9.90 12.47
N GLU A 58 -15.14 -10.23 13.76
CA GLU A 58 -15.70 -9.47 14.86
C GLU A 58 -15.13 -8.07 14.93
N MET A 59 -13.81 -7.90 14.71
CA MET A 59 -13.16 -6.59 14.68
C MET A 59 -13.81 -5.65 13.66
N ILE A 60 -14.16 -6.16 12.47
CA ILE A 60 -14.88 -5.37 11.45
C ILE A 60 -16.30 -4.99 11.94
N GLY A 61 -17.01 -5.93 12.57
CA GLY A 61 -18.34 -5.66 13.14
C GLY A 61 -18.31 -4.60 14.26
N VAL A 62 -17.32 -4.70 15.15
CA VAL A 62 -17.09 -3.70 16.22
C VAL A 62 -16.79 -2.33 15.62
N ALA A 63 -15.91 -2.27 14.59
CA ALA A 63 -15.58 -1.03 13.91
C ALA A 63 -16.82 -0.39 13.25
N ALA A 64 -17.68 -1.19 12.61
CA ALA A 64 -18.92 -0.70 12.02
C ALA A 64 -19.86 -0.09 13.10
N GLY A 65 -20.04 -0.78 14.23
CA GLY A 65 -20.83 -0.27 15.36
C GLY A 65 -20.27 1.03 15.93
N LEU A 66 -18.96 1.12 16.10
CA LEU A 66 -18.28 2.34 16.57
C LEU A 66 -18.44 3.50 15.56
N SER A 67 -18.30 3.23 14.28
CA SER A 67 -18.49 4.24 13.23
C SER A 67 -19.91 4.82 13.23
N ILE A 68 -20.95 4.00 13.42
CA ILE A 68 -22.35 4.46 13.57
C ILE A 68 -22.50 5.41 14.76
N LEU A 69 -21.73 5.20 15.82
CA LEU A 69 -21.74 6.05 17.02
C LEU A 69 -20.86 7.32 16.87
N GLY A 70 -20.28 7.56 15.69
CA GLY A 70 -19.46 8.74 15.41
C GLY A 70 -17.99 8.62 15.81
N PHE A 71 -17.52 7.41 16.17
CA PHE A 71 -16.10 7.17 16.38
C PHE A 71 -15.35 6.98 15.05
N LYS A 72 -14.02 7.20 15.10
CA LYS A 72 -13.09 6.96 14.00
C LYS A 72 -12.25 5.70 14.30
N PRO A 73 -12.70 4.49 13.90
CA PRO A 73 -11.97 3.26 14.16
C PRO A 73 -10.77 3.10 13.21
N TYR A 74 -9.62 2.84 13.81
CA TYR A 74 -8.38 2.39 13.16
C TYR A 74 -8.13 0.94 13.54
N LEU A 75 -8.09 0.05 12.54
CA LEU A 75 -7.99 -1.39 12.73
C LEU A 75 -6.65 -1.88 12.18
N HIS A 76 -5.94 -2.71 12.94
CA HIS A 76 -4.73 -3.35 12.43
C HIS A 76 -4.84 -4.87 12.50
N THR A 77 -4.41 -5.52 11.40
CA THR A 77 -4.04 -6.94 11.34
C THR A 77 -3.14 -7.16 10.10
N PHE A 78 -2.64 -8.38 9.88
CA PHE A 78 -1.87 -8.67 8.67
C PHE A 78 -2.73 -8.59 7.41
N GLY A 79 -2.11 -8.23 6.28
CA GLY A 79 -2.79 -8.02 5.00
C GLY A 79 -3.82 -9.10 4.63
N PRO A 80 -3.51 -10.42 4.66
CA PRO A 80 -4.48 -11.46 4.32
C PRO A 80 -5.67 -11.51 5.28
N PHE A 81 -5.44 -11.13 6.54
CA PHE A 81 -6.47 -11.18 7.58
C PHE A 81 -7.34 -9.92 7.58
N ALA A 82 -6.77 -8.80 7.14
CA ALA A 82 -7.48 -7.54 6.91
C ALA A 82 -8.37 -7.57 5.66
N THR A 83 -8.14 -8.52 4.75
CA THR A 83 -8.76 -8.54 3.41
C THR A 83 -9.46 -9.85 3.14
N ARG A 84 -8.81 -10.87 2.55
CA ARG A 84 -9.50 -12.09 2.07
C ARG A 84 -10.22 -12.87 3.17
N ARG A 85 -9.70 -12.88 4.42
CA ARG A 85 -10.34 -13.58 5.53
C ARG A 85 -11.69 -12.98 5.93
N VAL A 86 -11.83 -11.65 5.78
CA VAL A 86 -12.97 -10.87 6.25
C VAL A 86 -13.62 -10.01 5.17
N PHE A 87 -13.40 -10.39 3.91
CA PHE A 87 -13.81 -9.57 2.77
C PHE A 87 -15.32 -9.29 2.78
N ASP A 88 -16.15 -10.28 3.08
CA ASP A 88 -17.60 -10.12 3.15
C ASP A 88 -17.99 -9.10 4.24
N GLN A 89 -17.39 -9.19 5.44
CA GLN A 89 -17.66 -8.24 6.53
C GLN A 89 -17.21 -6.83 6.16
N VAL A 90 -16.03 -6.67 5.55
CA VAL A 90 -15.56 -5.35 5.09
C VAL A 90 -16.48 -4.80 4.02
N PHE A 91 -16.87 -5.64 3.05
CA PHE A 91 -17.74 -5.22 1.96
C PHE A 91 -19.13 -4.79 2.45
N LEU A 92 -19.78 -5.60 3.28
CA LEU A 92 -21.16 -5.35 3.73
C LEU A 92 -21.23 -4.37 4.91
N SER A 93 -20.45 -4.63 5.98
CA SER A 93 -20.61 -3.87 7.22
C SER A 93 -20.00 -2.47 7.14
N LEU A 94 -18.92 -2.28 6.38
CA LEU A 94 -18.27 -0.97 6.22
C LEU A 94 -18.54 -0.34 4.86
N GLY A 95 -18.25 -1.05 3.76
CA GLY A 95 -18.35 -0.52 2.39
C GLY A 95 -19.77 -0.21 1.97
N TYR A 96 -20.66 -1.23 1.97
CA TYR A 96 -22.06 -1.08 1.57
C TYR A 96 -22.83 -0.12 2.50
N SER A 97 -22.52 -0.18 3.80
CA SER A 97 -23.13 0.71 4.81
C SER A 97 -22.54 2.12 4.78
N GLN A 98 -21.54 2.40 3.93
CA GLN A 98 -20.87 3.69 3.78
C GLN A 98 -20.32 4.26 5.11
N LEU A 99 -19.79 3.39 5.96
CA LEU A 99 -19.24 3.76 7.26
C LEU A 99 -17.75 4.12 7.15
N SER A 100 -17.31 5.00 8.05
CA SER A 100 -15.92 5.45 8.09
C SER A 100 -15.07 4.55 8.98
N ALA A 101 -14.03 3.97 8.41
CA ALA A 101 -13.01 3.19 9.14
C ALA A 101 -11.68 3.22 8.37
N THR A 102 -10.56 3.08 9.09
CA THR A 102 -9.23 2.94 8.48
C THR A 102 -8.66 1.56 8.83
N ILE A 103 -8.44 0.73 7.82
CA ILE A 103 -7.89 -0.61 7.96
C ILE A 103 -6.41 -0.58 7.56
N ILE A 104 -5.52 -0.99 8.47
CA ILE A 104 -4.09 -1.13 8.24
C ILE A 104 -3.79 -2.61 8.01
N GLY A 105 -3.45 -2.96 6.77
CA GLY A 105 -3.00 -4.30 6.39
C GLY A 105 -1.47 -4.36 6.32
N SER A 106 -0.83 -4.96 7.32
CA SER A 106 0.62 -5.05 7.37
C SER A 106 1.18 -6.33 6.73
N ASP A 107 2.51 -6.38 6.56
CA ASP A 107 3.25 -7.48 5.91
C ASP A 107 2.89 -7.68 4.43
N ALA A 108 2.85 -6.59 3.69
CA ALA A 108 2.53 -6.54 2.27
C ALA A 108 3.43 -7.47 1.42
N GLY A 109 2.83 -8.35 0.63
CA GLY A 109 3.52 -9.21 -0.34
C GLY A 109 4.68 -9.98 0.27
N VAL A 110 5.85 -9.95 -0.36
CA VAL A 110 7.05 -10.70 0.06
C VAL A 110 7.59 -10.32 1.45
N THR A 111 7.13 -9.21 2.03
CA THR A 111 7.57 -8.76 3.36
C THR A 111 7.01 -9.60 4.51
N ALA A 112 6.06 -10.51 4.23
CA ALA A 112 5.64 -11.55 5.15
C ALA A 112 6.75 -12.59 5.42
N GLU A 113 7.74 -12.68 4.54
CA GLU A 113 8.99 -13.45 4.69
C GLU A 113 8.79 -14.88 5.23
N MET A 114 9.32 -15.12 6.45
CA MET A 114 9.35 -16.44 7.09
C MET A 114 7.96 -16.95 7.53
N ASN A 115 6.94 -16.08 7.52
CA ASN A 115 5.55 -16.51 7.81
C ASN A 115 4.94 -17.31 6.65
N GLY A 116 5.51 -17.20 5.44
CA GLY A 116 5.12 -17.99 4.28
C GLY A 116 3.77 -17.61 3.67
N GLY A 117 3.30 -18.46 2.76
CA GLY A 117 2.17 -18.16 1.88
C GLY A 117 0.82 -17.91 2.56
N THR A 118 0.61 -18.41 3.77
CA THR A 118 -0.62 -18.12 4.52
C THR A 118 -0.71 -16.68 5.01
N HIS A 119 0.44 -15.99 5.12
CA HIS A 119 0.57 -14.61 5.59
C HIS A 119 1.05 -13.65 4.50
N MET A 120 1.37 -14.15 3.32
CA MET A 120 1.91 -13.39 2.19
C MET A 120 0.79 -13.06 1.20
N PRO A 121 0.25 -11.84 1.26
CA PRO A 121 -0.82 -11.44 0.36
C PRO A 121 -0.24 -10.99 -0.99
N PHE A 122 -0.82 -11.51 -2.07
CA PHE A 122 -0.58 -11.02 -3.43
C PHE A 122 -1.87 -10.62 -4.14
N GLU A 123 -3.02 -10.66 -3.44
CA GLU A 123 -4.36 -10.46 -3.99
C GLU A 123 -5.16 -9.34 -3.33
N GLU A 124 -4.65 -8.78 -2.25
CA GLU A 124 -5.42 -7.91 -1.36
C GLU A 124 -5.80 -6.58 -1.99
N LEU A 125 -4.93 -5.98 -2.82
CA LEU A 125 -5.29 -4.77 -3.56
C LEU A 125 -6.45 -5.04 -4.51
N GLY A 126 -6.40 -6.17 -5.23
CA GLY A 126 -7.46 -6.57 -6.14
C GLY A 126 -8.81 -6.73 -5.44
N LEU A 127 -8.81 -7.40 -4.29
CA LEU A 127 -10.03 -7.57 -3.49
C LEU A 127 -10.57 -6.22 -3.00
N MET A 128 -9.72 -5.40 -2.40
CA MET A 128 -10.15 -4.11 -1.83
C MET A 128 -10.61 -3.13 -2.93
N ARG A 129 -9.99 -3.17 -4.12
CA ARG A 129 -10.42 -2.34 -5.26
C ARG A 129 -11.84 -2.63 -5.72
N LEU A 130 -12.40 -3.83 -5.46
CA LEU A 130 -13.79 -4.16 -5.80
C LEU A 130 -14.81 -3.42 -4.93
N ILE A 131 -14.42 -2.89 -3.76
CA ILE A 131 -15.35 -2.18 -2.86
C ILE A 131 -15.60 -0.78 -3.40
N PRO A 132 -16.86 -0.38 -3.67
CA PRO A 132 -17.19 0.98 -4.12
C PRO A 132 -16.75 2.04 -3.09
N ASN A 133 -16.25 3.17 -3.57
CA ASN A 133 -15.89 4.36 -2.78
C ASN A 133 -14.81 4.15 -1.70
N ILE A 134 -14.13 3.01 -1.66
CA ILE A 134 -12.99 2.82 -0.77
C ILE A 134 -11.81 3.68 -1.23
N THR A 135 -11.07 4.24 -0.27
CA THR A 135 -9.76 4.86 -0.56
C THR A 135 -8.64 3.88 -0.20
N ILE A 136 -7.71 3.64 -1.14
CA ILE A 136 -6.62 2.68 -0.97
C ILE A 136 -5.28 3.38 -1.13
N PHE A 137 -4.40 3.18 -0.15
CA PHE A 137 -3.02 3.65 -0.18
C PHE A 137 -2.03 2.48 -0.01
N GLU A 138 -0.84 2.64 -0.57
CA GLU A 138 0.33 1.82 -0.26
C GLU A 138 1.53 2.74 -0.01
N ALA A 139 2.07 2.70 1.21
CA ALA A 139 3.16 3.57 1.61
C ALA A 139 4.54 3.00 1.25
N SER A 140 5.44 3.84 0.76
CA SER A 140 6.80 3.50 0.33
C SER A 140 7.83 3.64 1.44
N ASP A 141 7.72 4.67 2.28
CA ASP A 141 8.58 4.86 3.45
C ASP A 141 7.85 5.48 4.64
N ASP A 142 8.62 5.77 5.69
CA ASP A 142 8.09 6.28 6.96
C ASP A 142 7.56 7.71 6.85
N VAL A 143 8.17 8.58 6.04
CA VAL A 143 7.70 9.95 5.81
C VAL A 143 6.36 9.95 5.09
N GLN A 144 6.25 9.17 4.02
CA GLN A 144 5.01 9.05 3.27
C GLN A 144 3.92 8.37 4.11
N PHE A 145 4.26 7.32 4.87
CA PHE A 145 3.29 6.63 5.71
C PHE A 145 2.67 7.55 6.76
N GLU A 146 3.49 8.36 7.44
CA GLU A 146 3.01 9.36 8.40
C GLU A 146 2.07 10.38 7.73
N ALA A 147 2.44 10.88 6.55
CA ALA A 147 1.62 11.83 5.80
C ALA A 147 0.28 11.22 5.37
N VAL A 148 0.28 9.96 4.88
CA VAL A 148 -0.94 9.23 4.51
C VAL A 148 -1.83 8.99 5.73
N LEU A 149 -1.26 8.58 6.87
CA LEU A 149 -2.03 8.41 8.12
C LEU A 149 -2.73 9.71 8.52
N LYS A 150 -2.04 10.86 8.47
CA LYS A 150 -2.64 12.18 8.76
C LYS A 150 -3.76 12.52 7.78
N GLN A 151 -3.61 12.23 6.49
CA GLN A 151 -4.68 12.44 5.50
C GLN A 151 -5.93 11.60 5.82
N THR A 152 -5.78 10.39 6.34
CA THR A 152 -6.93 9.53 6.65
C THR A 152 -7.81 10.03 7.79
N LEU A 153 -7.35 10.97 8.61
CA LEU A 153 -8.17 11.64 9.63
C LEU A 153 -9.26 12.53 9.00
N GLU A 154 -8.96 13.10 7.82
CA GLU A 154 -9.84 14.02 7.10
C GLU A 154 -10.66 13.36 5.99
N ILE A 155 -10.27 12.15 5.56
CA ILE A 155 -10.97 11.40 4.52
C ILE A 155 -12.12 10.62 5.15
N GLU A 156 -13.34 10.87 4.68
CA GLU A 156 -14.52 10.12 5.08
C GLU A 156 -14.62 8.76 4.37
N GLY A 157 -15.40 7.85 4.93
CA GLY A 157 -15.64 6.53 4.37
C GLY A 157 -14.56 5.51 4.70
N LEU A 158 -14.60 4.38 4.00
CA LEU A 158 -13.69 3.26 4.21
C LEU A 158 -12.33 3.53 3.58
N LYS A 159 -11.27 3.32 4.36
CA LYS A 159 -9.87 3.44 3.92
C LYS A 159 -9.12 2.14 4.18
N TYR A 160 -8.26 1.74 3.24
CA TYR A 160 -7.32 0.64 3.40
C TYR A 160 -5.90 1.14 3.14
N ILE A 161 -4.99 0.91 4.08
CA ILE A 161 -3.57 1.22 3.91
C ILE A 161 -2.79 -0.08 3.89
N ARG A 162 -2.15 -0.35 2.77
CA ARG A 162 -1.20 -1.44 2.58
C ARG A 162 0.16 -0.99 3.07
N THR A 163 0.79 -1.74 3.98
CA THR A 163 2.06 -1.33 4.58
C THR A 163 2.92 -2.53 5.00
N ILE A 164 4.11 -2.24 5.53
CA ILE A 164 5.00 -3.20 6.17
C ILE A 164 5.23 -2.82 7.63
N ARG A 165 5.82 -3.70 8.43
CA ARG A 165 6.11 -3.41 9.84
C ARG A 165 7.51 -2.87 10.07
N LYS A 166 8.48 -3.37 9.29
CA LYS A 166 9.91 -3.04 9.41
C LYS A 166 10.22 -1.66 8.82
N ALA A 167 11.46 -1.21 9.01
CA ALA A 167 11.98 -0.03 8.35
C ALA A 167 12.13 -0.30 6.83
N PRO A 168 11.52 0.51 5.98
CA PRO A 168 11.73 0.47 4.53
C PRO A 168 13.06 1.13 4.14
N GLU A 169 13.39 1.07 2.86
CA GLU A 169 14.41 1.95 2.30
C GLU A 169 13.88 3.40 2.24
N VAL A 170 14.77 4.38 2.46
CA VAL A 170 14.42 5.80 2.39
C VAL A 170 14.14 6.21 0.95
N VAL A 171 12.99 6.81 0.72
CA VAL A 171 12.58 7.40 -0.56
C VAL A 171 12.46 8.92 -0.44
N TYR A 172 11.92 9.41 0.68
CA TYR A 172 11.63 10.82 0.93
C TYR A 172 12.48 11.37 2.06
N GLU A 173 12.87 12.65 1.96
CA GLU A 173 13.65 13.33 3.00
C GLU A 173 12.78 14.13 3.97
N GLY A 174 11.53 14.42 3.60
CA GLY A 174 10.53 15.17 4.36
C GLY A 174 10.22 16.54 3.76
N GLY A 175 8.95 16.95 3.89
CA GLY A 175 8.45 18.21 3.33
C GLY A 175 7.80 18.10 1.95
N GLU A 176 7.71 16.87 1.40
CA GLU A 176 7.02 16.58 0.15
C GLU A 176 5.50 16.75 0.30
N ASP A 177 4.83 17.15 -0.79
CA ASP A 177 3.37 17.23 -0.86
C ASP A 177 2.76 15.90 -1.35
N PHE A 178 2.15 15.17 -0.44
CA PHE A 178 1.46 13.91 -0.71
C PHE A 178 -0.03 14.05 -1.00
N SER A 179 -0.56 15.26 -1.20
CA SER A 179 -2.01 15.50 -1.39
C SER A 179 -2.55 14.90 -2.69
N LYS A 180 -1.73 14.84 -3.73
CA LYS A 180 -2.15 14.36 -5.07
C LYS A 180 -2.33 12.85 -5.17
N GLY A 181 -1.70 12.06 -4.30
CA GLY A 181 -1.75 10.59 -4.34
C GLY A 181 -0.69 9.95 -5.26
N PHE A 182 0.17 10.75 -5.88
CA PHE A 182 1.36 10.31 -6.61
C PHE A 182 2.46 11.37 -6.58
N ILE A 183 3.71 10.94 -6.76
CA ILE A 183 4.87 11.82 -6.92
C ILE A 183 5.77 11.27 -8.03
N GLU A 184 6.13 12.11 -9.02
CA GLU A 184 7.19 11.80 -9.98
C GLU A 184 8.55 12.04 -9.32
N LEU A 185 9.22 10.94 -8.97
CA LEU A 185 10.52 10.95 -8.28
C LEU A 185 11.71 11.12 -9.22
N LYS A 186 11.54 10.74 -10.46
CA LYS A 186 12.51 10.88 -11.54
C LYS A 186 11.79 11.11 -12.85
N THR A 187 12.17 12.13 -13.59
CA THR A 187 11.69 12.39 -14.94
C THR A 187 12.34 11.45 -15.96
N GLY A 188 11.64 11.14 -17.03
CA GLY A 188 12.14 10.33 -18.15
C GLY A 188 11.23 10.47 -19.36
N ARG A 189 11.74 10.04 -20.54
CA ARG A 189 11.01 10.20 -21.82
C ARG A 189 10.74 8.88 -22.54
N ASP A 190 11.52 7.83 -22.24
CA ASP A 190 11.51 6.60 -23.01
C ASP A 190 10.46 5.60 -22.48
N LEU A 191 10.20 5.65 -21.17
CA LEU A 191 9.23 4.80 -20.46
C LEU A 191 8.91 5.42 -19.10
N THR A 192 7.67 5.26 -18.62
CA THR A 192 7.26 5.63 -17.26
C THR A 192 7.02 4.38 -16.41
N ILE A 193 7.71 4.25 -15.28
CA ILE A 193 7.42 3.24 -14.27
C ILE A 193 6.42 3.81 -13.26
N PHE A 194 5.28 3.14 -13.09
CA PHE A 194 4.40 3.33 -11.94
C PHE A 194 4.64 2.24 -10.92
N VAL A 195 4.87 2.64 -9.70
CA VAL A 195 5.29 1.76 -8.61
C VAL A 195 4.77 2.27 -7.29
N SER A 196 4.67 1.42 -6.25
CA SER A 196 4.36 1.82 -4.89
C SER A 196 5.09 0.93 -3.87
N GLY A 197 5.03 1.33 -2.62
CA GLY A 197 5.57 0.56 -1.50
C GLY A 197 7.06 0.27 -1.63
N ILE A 198 7.47 -0.92 -1.21
CA ILE A 198 8.88 -1.33 -1.16
C ILE A 198 9.57 -1.38 -2.52
N MET A 199 8.82 -1.35 -3.63
CA MET A 199 9.39 -1.43 -4.98
C MET A 199 9.87 -0.08 -5.51
N VAL A 200 9.56 1.03 -4.85
CA VAL A 200 9.95 2.39 -5.28
C VAL A 200 11.46 2.55 -5.31
N ALA A 201 12.15 2.24 -4.21
CA ALA A 201 13.61 2.39 -4.12
C ALA A 201 14.37 1.52 -5.15
N PRO A 202 14.04 0.21 -5.34
CA PRO A 202 14.62 -0.59 -6.42
C PRO A 202 14.40 0.00 -7.82
N CYS A 203 13.20 0.47 -8.13
CA CYS A 203 12.91 1.10 -9.42
C CYS A 203 13.74 2.36 -9.66
N LEU A 204 13.93 3.20 -8.64
CA LEU A 204 14.78 4.38 -8.72
C LEU A 204 16.25 4.02 -8.99
N ARG A 205 16.78 2.97 -8.34
CA ARG A 205 18.15 2.50 -8.59
C ARG A 205 18.34 2.02 -10.03
N VAL A 206 17.40 1.19 -10.51
CA VAL A 206 17.43 0.69 -11.89
C VAL A 206 17.32 1.83 -12.90
N ALA A 207 16.42 2.79 -12.68
CA ALA A 207 16.26 3.94 -13.58
C ALA A 207 17.51 4.82 -13.64
N ARG A 208 18.21 5.02 -12.50
CA ARG A 208 19.50 5.75 -12.47
C ARG A 208 20.63 4.97 -13.15
N GLU A 209 20.69 3.66 -12.99
CA GLU A 209 21.66 2.80 -13.67
C GLU A 209 21.48 2.85 -15.19
N LEU A 210 20.24 2.76 -15.67
CA LEU A 210 19.92 2.80 -17.09
C LEU A 210 20.21 4.16 -17.74
N GLU A 211 20.08 5.26 -17.00
CA GLU A 211 20.40 6.61 -17.47
C GLU A 211 21.86 6.72 -17.91
N ALA A 212 22.78 6.06 -17.21
CA ALA A 212 24.20 6.00 -17.60
C ALA A 212 24.44 5.29 -18.94
N THR A 213 23.47 4.52 -19.42
CA THR A 213 23.50 3.84 -20.74
C THR A 213 22.69 4.57 -21.81
N GLY A 214 22.12 5.74 -21.49
CA GLY A 214 21.34 6.57 -22.40
C GLY A 214 19.83 6.28 -22.40
N VAL A 215 19.35 5.38 -21.56
CA VAL A 215 17.92 5.04 -21.40
C VAL A 215 17.30 5.87 -20.27
N ASN A 216 16.35 6.76 -20.61
CA ASN A 216 15.74 7.71 -19.69
C ASN A 216 14.35 7.26 -19.25
N VAL A 217 14.28 6.65 -18.07
CA VAL A 217 13.04 6.12 -17.49
C VAL A 217 12.52 7.07 -16.41
N ALA A 218 11.23 7.44 -16.49
CA ALA A 218 10.53 8.13 -15.42
C ALA A 218 10.14 7.13 -14.31
N VAL A 219 10.13 7.59 -13.06
CA VAL A 219 9.65 6.80 -11.92
C VAL A 219 8.62 7.60 -11.15
N VAL A 220 7.41 7.08 -11.08
CA VAL A 220 6.26 7.66 -10.41
C VAL A 220 5.85 6.75 -9.25
N ASP A 221 5.95 7.25 -8.03
CA ASP A 221 5.36 6.60 -6.86
C ASP A 221 3.86 6.90 -6.84
N LEU A 222 3.04 5.90 -7.17
CA LEU A 222 1.57 5.96 -7.18
C LEU A 222 1.03 5.34 -5.89
N PHE A 223 1.09 6.09 -4.80
CA PHE A 223 0.75 5.59 -3.48
C PHE A 223 -0.76 5.63 -3.15
N ARG A 224 -1.58 6.43 -3.87
CA ARG A 224 -3.04 6.34 -3.82
C ARG A 224 -3.55 5.51 -5.00
N ILE A 225 -3.87 4.26 -4.71
CA ILE A 225 -4.24 3.26 -5.72
C ILE A 225 -5.72 3.38 -6.10
N LYS A 226 -6.56 3.88 -5.17
CA LYS A 226 -7.99 4.15 -5.41
C LYS A 226 -8.48 5.30 -4.51
N PRO A 227 -9.22 6.29 -5.07
CA PRO A 227 -9.32 6.51 -6.51
C PRO A 227 -7.97 6.87 -7.12
N LEU A 228 -7.73 6.48 -8.37
CA LEU A 228 -6.56 6.96 -9.09
C LEU A 228 -6.62 8.49 -9.21
N PRO A 229 -5.47 9.19 -9.12
CA PRO A 229 -5.43 10.63 -9.38
C PRO A 229 -5.83 10.93 -10.83
N ASP A 230 -6.72 11.90 -11.02
CA ASP A 230 -7.26 12.26 -12.35
C ASP A 230 -6.16 12.70 -13.33
N GLU A 231 -5.10 13.35 -12.79
CA GLU A 231 -3.98 13.86 -13.58
C GLU A 231 -3.16 12.74 -14.25
N VAL A 232 -3.14 11.53 -13.70
CA VAL A 232 -2.35 10.40 -14.23
C VAL A 232 -2.68 10.12 -15.69
N ASN A 233 -3.97 10.11 -16.05
CA ASN A 233 -4.40 9.86 -17.43
C ASN A 233 -3.87 10.92 -18.42
N THR A 234 -3.91 12.19 -18.04
CA THR A 234 -3.52 13.29 -18.93
C THR A 234 -2.01 13.50 -19.00
N MET A 235 -1.30 13.27 -17.89
CA MET A 235 0.15 13.50 -17.81
C MET A 235 0.99 12.42 -18.51
N TYR A 236 0.50 11.17 -18.54
CA TYR A 236 1.27 10.03 -18.99
C TYR A 236 0.70 9.31 -20.22
N SER A 237 -0.33 9.88 -20.86
CA SER A 237 -0.83 9.42 -22.16
C SER A 237 0.23 9.53 -23.24
N GLY A 238 0.32 8.52 -24.11
CA GLY A 238 1.24 8.48 -25.25
C GLY A 238 2.66 7.98 -24.91
N THR A 239 2.96 7.68 -23.64
CA THR A 239 4.25 7.12 -23.21
C THR A 239 4.07 5.65 -22.80
N PRO A 240 4.96 4.72 -23.17
CA PRO A 240 4.90 3.36 -22.66
C PRO A 240 4.98 3.33 -21.13
N ILE A 241 4.10 2.55 -20.49
CA ILE A 241 4.03 2.41 -19.04
C ILE A 241 4.47 1.01 -18.63
N LEU A 242 5.28 0.92 -17.59
CA LEU A 242 5.57 -0.32 -16.87
C LEU A 242 5.07 -0.17 -15.42
N THR A 243 4.26 -1.09 -14.93
CA THR A 243 4.00 -1.20 -13.50
C THR A 243 4.90 -2.24 -12.85
N VAL A 244 5.40 -1.93 -11.65
CA VAL A 244 6.23 -2.85 -10.86
C VAL A 244 5.57 -3.01 -9.49
N GLU A 245 5.19 -4.26 -9.17
CA GLU A 245 4.32 -4.53 -8.02
C GLU A 245 4.84 -5.67 -7.14
N ASN A 246 4.93 -5.44 -5.84
CA ASN A 246 5.03 -6.48 -4.82
C ASN A 246 3.63 -7.11 -4.57
N HIS A 247 2.95 -7.48 -5.63
CA HIS A 247 1.57 -7.96 -5.69
C HIS A 247 1.40 -8.82 -6.95
N ASN A 248 0.31 -9.56 -7.07
CA ASN A 248 -0.05 -10.24 -8.31
C ASN A 248 -0.26 -9.22 -9.44
N GLU A 249 0.10 -9.57 -10.67
CA GLU A 249 -0.19 -8.75 -11.85
C GLU A 249 -1.70 -8.51 -12.05
N ILE A 250 -2.55 -9.36 -11.46
CA ILE A 250 -4.00 -9.28 -11.54
C ILE A 250 -4.52 -8.49 -10.34
N GLY A 251 -5.30 -7.44 -10.60
CA GLY A 251 -6.01 -6.68 -9.58
C GLY A 251 -5.25 -5.53 -8.94
N GLY A 252 -3.91 -5.46 -9.07
CA GLY A 252 -3.08 -4.40 -8.50
C GLY A 252 -3.06 -3.09 -9.31
N ILE A 253 -1.96 -2.34 -9.19
CA ILE A 253 -1.73 -1.05 -9.88
C ILE A 253 -1.78 -1.24 -11.40
N GLY A 254 -1.16 -2.31 -11.92
CA GLY A 254 -1.15 -2.58 -13.35
C GLY A 254 -2.54 -2.78 -13.93
N SER A 255 -3.42 -3.51 -13.22
CA SER A 255 -4.81 -3.62 -13.63
C SER A 255 -5.54 -2.28 -13.57
N ALA A 256 -5.31 -1.48 -12.53
CA ALA A 256 -5.90 -0.15 -12.40
C ALA A 256 -5.51 0.78 -13.56
N LEU A 257 -4.24 0.78 -13.95
CA LEU A 257 -3.76 1.59 -15.08
C LEU A 257 -4.25 1.03 -16.43
N CYS A 258 -4.34 -0.29 -16.62
CA CYS A 258 -4.97 -0.87 -17.80
C CYS A 258 -6.44 -0.43 -17.94
N GLU A 259 -7.18 -0.37 -16.84
CA GLU A 259 -8.56 0.13 -16.80
C GLU A 259 -8.62 1.63 -17.14
N LEU A 260 -7.71 2.44 -16.59
CA LEU A 260 -7.63 3.88 -16.82
C LEU A 260 -7.31 4.22 -18.28
N PHE A 261 -6.38 3.51 -18.89
CA PHE A 261 -5.93 3.72 -20.28
C PHE A 261 -6.67 2.83 -21.30
N ALA A 262 -7.76 2.14 -20.91
CA ALA A 262 -8.46 1.18 -21.77
C ALA A 262 -8.96 1.76 -23.10
N THR A 263 -9.24 3.07 -23.16
CA THR A 263 -9.68 3.77 -24.37
C THR A 263 -8.57 4.58 -25.04
N ASP A 264 -7.37 4.61 -24.47
CA ASP A 264 -6.22 5.29 -25.04
C ASP A 264 -5.42 4.30 -25.92
N ASN A 265 -5.53 4.47 -27.23
CA ASN A 265 -4.82 3.63 -28.20
C ASN A 265 -3.32 3.97 -28.34
N THR A 266 -2.84 4.97 -27.63
CA THR A 266 -1.45 5.46 -27.71
C THR A 266 -0.59 5.01 -26.55
N THR A 267 -1.20 4.56 -25.44
CA THR A 267 -0.51 4.18 -24.20
C THR A 267 -0.51 2.66 -24.01
N ALA A 268 0.64 2.04 -24.14
CA ALA A 268 0.81 0.62 -23.84
C ALA A 268 1.17 0.42 -22.36
N VAL A 269 0.38 -0.36 -21.62
CA VAL A 269 0.63 -0.69 -20.22
C VAL A 269 1.23 -2.10 -20.12
N HIS A 270 2.48 -2.17 -19.67
CA HIS A 270 3.19 -3.41 -19.36
C HIS A 270 3.17 -3.64 -17.84
N ARG A 271 3.11 -4.89 -17.42
CA ARG A 271 3.05 -5.24 -16.00
C ARG A 271 4.22 -6.13 -15.59
N LEU A 272 4.73 -5.92 -14.40
CA LEU A 272 5.71 -6.76 -13.72
C LEU A 272 5.28 -6.93 -12.27
N GLY A 273 4.86 -8.12 -11.92
CA GLY A 273 4.40 -8.51 -10.61
C GLY A 273 4.53 -10.01 -10.41
N VAL A 274 3.96 -10.54 -9.35
CA VAL A 274 3.90 -11.98 -9.10
C VAL A 274 2.93 -12.61 -10.11
N HIS A 275 3.44 -13.53 -10.94
CA HIS A 275 2.66 -14.19 -11.98
C HIS A 275 2.20 -15.57 -11.52
N GLU A 276 0.89 -15.74 -11.26
CA GLU A 276 0.21 -17.03 -10.96
C GLU A 276 0.96 -17.92 -9.94
N LYS A 277 1.45 -17.32 -8.84
CA LYS A 277 2.16 -18.05 -7.78
C LYS A 277 1.59 -17.73 -6.40
N PHE A 278 1.57 -18.75 -5.55
CA PHE A 278 1.35 -18.55 -4.12
C PHE A 278 2.61 -18.12 -3.40
N GLY A 279 2.43 -17.48 -2.23
CA GLY A 279 3.52 -17.11 -1.34
C GLY A 279 4.26 -18.33 -0.81
N GLN A 280 5.55 -18.16 -0.52
CA GLN A 280 6.42 -19.18 0.07
C GLN A 280 7.31 -18.58 1.15
N VAL A 281 7.98 -19.43 1.93
CA VAL A 281 8.91 -19.01 2.97
C VAL A 281 10.23 -18.56 2.35
N GLY A 282 10.74 -17.40 2.80
CA GLY A 282 12.04 -16.89 2.36
C GLY A 282 12.33 -15.50 2.92
N LYS A 283 13.55 -15.04 2.71
CA LYS A 283 13.94 -13.63 2.95
C LYS A 283 13.54 -12.77 1.75
N VAL A 284 13.26 -11.49 1.95
CA VAL A 284 12.82 -10.55 0.90
C VAL A 284 13.68 -10.61 -0.37
N PRO A 285 15.02 -10.52 -0.35
CA PRO A 285 15.80 -10.54 -1.58
C PRO A 285 15.66 -11.86 -2.37
N TYR A 286 15.60 -13.00 -1.67
CA TYR A 286 15.37 -14.30 -2.30
C TYR A 286 13.98 -14.37 -2.95
N LEU A 287 12.96 -13.87 -2.24
CA LEU A 287 11.57 -13.90 -2.74
C LEU A 287 11.38 -12.98 -3.95
N LEU A 288 11.96 -11.77 -3.92
CA LEU A 288 11.94 -10.87 -5.08
C LEU A 288 12.52 -11.54 -6.32
N ALA A 289 13.69 -12.19 -6.20
CA ALA A 289 14.31 -12.93 -7.30
C ALA A 289 13.47 -14.15 -7.73
N GLN A 290 12.91 -14.91 -6.76
CA GLN A 290 12.09 -16.09 -7.02
C GLN A 290 10.79 -15.76 -7.77
N TYR A 291 10.23 -14.57 -7.52
CA TYR A 291 9.02 -14.10 -8.21
C TYR A 291 9.32 -13.28 -9.47
N GLY A 292 10.60 -13.01 -9.76
CA GLY A 292 11.02 -12.27 -10.96
C GLY A 292 10.65 -10.78 -10.90
N ILE A 293 10.70 -10.19 -9.71
CA ILE A 293 10.43 -8.77 -9.45
C ILE A 293 11.60 -8.04 -8.77
N ASP A 294 12.80 -8.63 -8.81
CA ASP A 294 14.04 -8.00 -8.35
C ASP A 294 14.56 -6.96 -9.35
N GLU A 295 15.61 -6.23 -8.98
CA GLU A 295 16.20 -5.19 -9.84
C GLU A 295 16.66 -5.71 -11.19
N LYS A 296 17.20 -6.94 -11.25
CA LYS A 296 17.59 -7.58 -12.51
C LYS A 296 16.39 -7.77 -13.42
N SER A 297 15.30 -8.32 -12.89
CA SER A 297 14.06 -8.56 -13.64
C SER A 297 13.40 -7.25 -14.08
N ILE A 298 13.42 -6.21 -13.24
CA ILE A 298 12.94 -4.87 -13.59
C ILE A 298 13.75 -4.33 -14.78
N LYS A 299 15.08 -4.37 -14.71
CA LYS A 299 15.97 -3.90 -15.79
C LYS A 299 15.73 -4.65 -17.09
N GLU A 300 15.69 -5.98 -17.06
CA GLU A 300 15.44 -6.82 -18.23
C GLU A 300 14.07 -6.50 -18.86
N LYS A 301 13.04 -6.28 -18.03
CA LYS A 301 11.71 -5.91 -18.51
C LYS A 301 11.69 -4.56 -19.20
N ILE A 302 12.34 -3.53 -18.63
CA ILE A 302 12.47 -2.21 -19.23
C ILE A 302 13.12 -2.30 -20.62
N LEU A 303 14.29 -2.93 -20.71
CA LEU A 303 15.00 -3.08 -21.97
C LEU A 303 14.17 -3.82 -23.02
N SER A 304 13.46 -4.87 -22.63
CA SER A 304 12.57 -5.62 -23.54
C SER A 304 11.40 -4.80 -24.11
N ILE A 305 11.02 -3.70 -23.45
CA ILE A 305 9.95 -2.81 -23.91
C ILE A 305 10.51 -1.75 -24.87
N ILE A 306 11.69 -1.20 -24.56
CA ILE A 306 12.28 -0.08 -25.31
C ILE A 306 12.93 -0.56 -26.62
N GLU A 307 13.45 -1.80 -26.67
CA GLU A 307 14.08 -2.38 -27.86
C GLU A 307 13.06 -2.82 -28.94
N LYS A 308 11.78 -2.71 -28.68
CA LYS A 308 10.70 -3.04 -29.63
C LYS A 308 10.24 -1.81 -30.40
#